data_8dc150c1db5aaa006a3b624d60b96771
#
_entry.id   8dc150c1db5aaa006a3b624d60b96771
#
_cell.length_a   1.000
_cell.length_b   1.000
_cell.length_c   1.000
_cell.angle_alpha   90.00
_cell.angle_beta   90.00
_cell.angle_gamma   90.00
#
_symmetry.space_group_name_H-M   'P 1'
#
loop_
_entity.id
_entity.type
_entity.pdbx_description
1 polymer ?
#
loop_
_entity_poly.entity_id
_entity_poly.type
_entity_poly.pdbx_seq_one_letter_code
_entity_poly.pdbx_strand_id
1 'polypeptide(L)'
;MFGYKTKGKEYYINDGKLEFEGEYLFDKKYNGKGYDHDGNIIYELLNGKGKVKEYDFDGNPKFEGEYLNCLKNGKIKEYNSKVLIFEGEYINGIRNGKGKQYDENYGTLVFEGEYLNGKRNGKGKEYTIFTILLVVVN
;
A
#
# COMPACT_ATOMS: atom_id res chain seq x y z
N MET A 1 25.28 -7.67 5.27
CA MET A 1 24.41 -8.58 4.55
C MET A 1 24.75 -8.61 3.06
N PHE A 2 24.86 -9.80 2.50
CA PHE A 2 25.35 -9.96 1.15
C PHE A 2 24.35 -10.73 0.31
N GLY A 3 23.82 -10.09 -0.70
CA GLY A 3 22.95 -10.70 -1.66
C GLY A 3 23.29 -10.19 -3.05
N TYR A 4 22.94 -10.97 -4.05
CA TYR A 4 23.11 -10.54 -5.43
C TYR A 4 22.00 -9.58 -5.81
N LYS A 5 22.40 -8.47 -6.39
CA LYS A 5 21.46 -7.56 -7.02
C LYS A 5 21.28 -8.00 -8.46
N THR A 6 20.05 -8.09 -8.89
CA THR A 6 19.72 -8.40 -10.28
C THR A 6 18.96 -7.25 -10.89
N LYS A 7 19.25 -6.95 -12.16
CA LYS A 7 18.51 -5.92 -12.89
C LYS A 7 17.24 -6.51 -13.45
N GLY A 8 16.17 -5.74 -13.43
CA GLY A 8 14.90 -6.20 -13.94
C GLY A 8 13.94 -5.09 -14.28
N LYS A 9 12.86 -5.47 -14.93
CA LYS A 9 11.77 -4.58 -15.33
C LYS A 9 10.44 -5.26 -15.03
N GLU A 10 9.47 -4.48 -14.59
CA GLU A 10 8.09 -4.94 -14.44
C GLU A 10 7.20 -4.10 -15.33
N TYR A 11 6.15 -4.72 -15.84
CA TYR A 11 5.23 -4.09 -16.80
C TYR A 11 3.79 -4.22 -16.32
N TYR A 12 2.98 -3.22 -16.64
CA TYR A 12 1.54 -3.29 -16.42
C TYR A 12 0.94 -4.36 -17.31
N ILE A 13 0.13 -5.23 -16.74
CA ILE A 13 -0.40 -6.42 -17.44
C ILE A 13 -1.26 -6.08 -18.63
N ASN A 14 -2.11 -5.04 -18.52
CA ASN A 14 -3.11 -4.76 -19.54
C ASN A 14 -2.57 -4.01 -20.76
N ASP A 15 -1.58 -3.15 -20.61
CA ASP A 15 -1.07 -2.33 -21.71
C ASP A 15 0.40 -2.57 -22.05
N GLY A 16 1.10 -3.38 -21.25
CA GLY A 16 2.50 -3.69 -21.46
C GLY A 16 3.47 -2.54 -21.22
N LYS A 17 2.99 -1.45 -20.64
CA LYS A 17 3.84 -0.31 -20.35
C LYS A 17 4.72 -0.58 -19.13
N LEU A 18 5.86 0.08 -19.09
CA LEU A 18 6.84 -0.09 -18.01
C LEU A 18 6.25 0.41 -16.68
N GLU A 19 6.28 -0.45 -15.67
CA GLU A 19 5.84 -0.14 -14.32
C GLU A 19 7.01 0.17 -13.39
N PHE A 20 8.10 -0.59 -13.52
CA PHE A 20 9.30 -0.40 -12.70
C PHE A 20 10.54 -0.87 -13.47
N GLU A 21 11.63 -0.17 -13.27
CA GLU A 21 12.93 -0.57 -13.79
C GLU A 21 14.01 -0.31 -12.75
N GLY A 22 14.81 -1.31 -12.47
CA GLY A 22 15.90 -1.13 -11.53
C GLY A 22 16.55 -2.43 -11.08
N GLU A 23 17.08 -2.40 -9.89
CA GLU A 23 17.75 -3.53 -9.27
C GLU A 23 16.87 -4.14 -8.18
N TYR A 24 16.93 -5.46 -8.09
CA TYR A 24 16.23 -6.26 -7.08
C TYR A 24 17.26 -6.89 -6.14
N LEU A 25 16.92 -6.99 -4.87
CA LEU A 25 17.70 -7.67 -3.85
C LEU A 25 16.77 -8.68 -3.17
N PHE A 26 17.10 -9.97 -3.22
CA PHE A 26 16.23 -11.04 -2.71
C PHE A 26 14.81 -10.94 -3.27
N ASP A 27 14.72 -10.74 -4.61
CA ASP A 27 13.46 -10.60 -5.33
C ASP A 27 12.60 -9.39 -4.96
N LYS A 28 13.15 -8.44 -4.21
CA LYS A 28 12.47 -7.21 -3.82
C LYS A 28 13.11 -6.00 -4.49
N LYS A 29 12.29 -5.06 -4.89
CA LYS A 29 12.77 -3.80 -5.47
C LYS A 29 13.72 -3.10 -4.50
N TYR A 30 14.91 -2.77 -4.96
CA TYR A 30 15.97 -2.19 -4.13
C TYR A 30 16.39 -0.81 -4.58
N ASN A 31 16.80 -0.67 -5.84
CA ASN A 31 17.10 0.61 -6.45
C ASN A 31 16.32 0.71 -7.75
N GLY A 32 15.73 1.85 -8.02
CA GLY A 32 15.07 2.02 -9.31
C GLY A 32 13.97 3.03 -9.30
N LYS A 33 13.23 3.06 -10.41
CA LYS A 33 12.18 4.04 -10.66
C LYS A 33 10.88 3.35 -11.01
N GLY A 34 9.80 3.86 -10.45
CA GLY A 34 8.45 3.45 -10.80
C GLY A 34 7.78 4.46 -11.70
N TYR A 35 6.92 3.98 -12.59
CA TYR A 35 6.28 4.79 -13.62
C TYR A 35 4.76 4.58 -13.60
N ASP A 36 4.03 5.63 -13.93
CA ASP A 36 2.59 5.52 -14.19
C ASP A 36 2.34 5.06 -15.63
N HIS A 37 1.07 4.92 -16.02
CA HIS A 37 0.69 4.48 -17.35
C HIS A 37 1.05 5.49 -18.45
N ASP A 38 1.33 6.73 -18.11
CA ASP A 38 1.75 7.76 -19.05
C ASP A 38 3.27 7.87 -19.17
N GLY A 39 4.01 7.04 -18.45
CA GLY A 39 5.46 7.03 -18.47
C GLY A 39 6.13 8.04 -17.55
N ASN A 40 5.36 8.68 -16.67
CA ASN A 40 5.90 9.60 -15.70
C ASN A 40 6.54 8.83 -14.53
N ILE A 41 7.68 9.32 -14.06
CA ILE A 41 8.31 8.76 -12.85
C ILE A 41 7.45 9.19 -11.65
N ILE A 42 6.95 8.21 -10.92
CA ILE A 42 6.08 8.46 -9.77
C ILE A 42 6.75 8.14 -8.44
N TYR A 43 7.83 7.38 -8.46
CA TYR A 43 8.65 7.17 -7.27
C TYR A 43 10.05 6.70 -7.64
N GLU A 44 10.96 6.81 -6.69
CA GLU A 44 12.32 6.31 -6.81
C GLU A 44 12.71 5.62 -5.51
N LEU A 45 13.33 4.45 -5.64
CA LEU A 45 13.88 3.71 -4.50
C LEU A 45 15.40 3.79 -4.54
N LEU A 46 15.98 4.03 -3.37
CA LEU A 46 17.42 3.98 -3.16
C LEU A 46 17.71 3.13 -1.94
N ASN A 47 18.42 2.03 -2.16
CA ASN A 47 18.75 1.06 -1.11
C ASN A 47 17.49 0.56 -0.37
N GLY A 48 16.42 0.33 -1.11
CA GLY A 48 15.16 -0.17 -0.55
C GLY A 48 14.34 0.85 0.19
N LYS A 49 14.66 2.14 0.07
CA LYS A 49 14.00 3.24 0.77
C LYS A 49 13.41 4.25 -0.21
N GLY A 50 12.23 4.73 0.09
CA GLY A 50 11.58 5.80 -0.69
C GLY A 50 10.08 5.85 -0.46
N LYS A 51 9.46 6.89 -1.00
CA LYS A 51 8.00 6.99 -1.03
C LYS A 51 7.51 6.35 -2.31
N VAL A 52 6.59 5.41 -2.18
CA VAL A 52 6.14 4.57 -3.29
C VAL A 52 4.66 4.83 -3.56
N LYS A 53 4.31 4.89 -4.82
CA LYS A 53 2.93 4.88 -5.30
C LYS A 53 2.79 3.77 -6.31
N GLU A 54 1.80 2.92 -6.09
CA GLU A 54 1.50 1.83 -7.01
C GLU A 54 0.08 1.96 -7.53
N TYR A 55 -0.12 1.59 -8.78
CA TYR A 55 -1.42 1.62 -9.47
C TYR A 55 -1.81 0.23 -9.91
N ASP A 56 -3.11 -0.02 -9.96
CA ASP A 56 -3.62 -1.26 -10.51
C ASP A 56 -3.63 -1.21 -12.05
N PHE A 57 -4.06 -2.31 -12.67
CA PHE A 57 -4.06 -2.41 -14.12
C PHE A 57 -5.03 -1.45 -14.80
N ASP A 58 -6.00 -0.90 -14.09
CA ASP A 58 -6.92 0.12 -14.61
C ASP A 58 -6.40 1.54 -14.41
N GLY A 59 -5.22 1.71 -13.82
CA GLY A 59 -4.64 3.02 -13.54
C GLY A 59 -5.15 3.67 -12.27
N ASN A 60 -5.83 2.92 -11.42
CA ASN A 60 -6.31 3.43 -10.13
C ASN A 60 -5.26 3.23 -9.04
N PRO A 61 -5.20 4.11 -8.03
CA PRO A 61 -4.30 3.90 -6.89
C PRO A 61 -4.53 2.54 -6.25
N LYS A 62 -3.44 1.86 -5.91
CA LYS A 62 -3.45 0.58 -5.21
C LYS A 62 -2.76 0.70 -3.85
N PHE A 63 -1.67 1.47 -3.81
CA PHE A 63 -0.84 1.61 -2.62
C PHE A 63 -0.15 2.96 -2.64
N GLU A 64 -0.02 3.57 -1.48
CA GLU A 64 0.75 4.80 -1.30
C GLU A 64 1.38 4.78 0.08
N GLY A 65 2.71 4.95 0.13
CA GLY A 65 3.40 4.97 1.41
C GLY A 65 4.89 4.82 1.28
N GLU A 66 5.55 4.58 2.40
CA GLU A 66 7.00 4.50 2.44
C GLU A 66 7.49 3.06 2.47
N TYR A 67 8.65 2.87 1.85
CA TYR A 67 9.44 1.65 1.95
C TYR A 67 10.69 1.91 2.76
N LEU A 68 11.09 0.95 3.56
CA LEU A 68 12.35 0.91 4.27
C LEU A 68 12.86 -0.53 4.24
N ASN A 69 14.12 -0.71 3.85
CA ASN A 69 14.70 -2.05 3.70
C ASN A 69 13.86 -2.95 2.79
N CYS A 70 13.37 -2.40 1.69
CA CYS A 70 12.56 -3.09 0.68
C CYS A 70 11.16 -3.51 1.16
N LEU A 71 10.71 -3.04 2.30
CA LEU A 71 9.42 -3.41 2.88
C LEU A 71 8.60 -2.17 3.21
N LYS A 72 7.27 -2.32 3.17
CA LYS A 72 6.36 -1.26 3.59
C LYS A 72 6.65 -0.88 5.04
N ASN A 73 6.80 0.41 5.31
CA ASN A 73 7.14 0.90 6.63
C ASN A 73 6.61 2.32 6.82
N GLY A 74 6.12 2.63 8.02
CA GLY A 74 5.57 3.95 8.30
C GLY A 74 4.10 4.07 7.91
N LYS A 75 3.68 5.25 7.51
CA LYS A 75 2.27 5.52 7.17
C LYS A 75 1.95 5.05 5.76
N ILE A 76 0.92 4.25 5.65
CA ILE A 76 0.52 3.56 4.42
C ILE A 76 -0.96 3.80 4.14
N LYS A 77 -1.30 3.94 2.86
CA LYS A 77 -2.68 3.89 2.37
C LYS A 77 -2.81 2.78 1.35
N GLU A 78 -3.85 1.98 1.48
CA GLU A 78 -4.16 0.89 0.56
C GLU A 78 -5.54 1.10 -0.04
N TYR A 79 -5.67 0.81 -1.32
CA TYR A 79 -6.90 1.03 -2.08
C TYR A 79 -7.31 -0.26 -2.79
N ASN A 80 -8.60 -0.40 -3.00
CA ASN A 80 -9.16 -1.44 -3.85
C ASN A 80 -10.20 -0.78 -4.77
N SER A 81 -9.97 -0.84 -6.09
CA SER A 81 -10.87 -0.25 -7.09
C SER A 81 -11.29 1.18 -6.75
N LYS A 82 -10.31 2.04 -6.48
CA LYS A 82 -10.47 3.47 -6.13
C LYS A 82 -10.91 3.74 -4.70
N VAL A 83 -11.33 2.72 -3.97
CA VAL A 83 -11.81 2.88 -2.59
C VAL A 83 -10.66 2.71 -1.62
N LEU A 84 -10.47 3.67 -0.72
CA LEU A 84 -9.52 3.54 0.37
C LEU A 84 -10.02 2.45 1.31
N ILE A 85 -9.25 1.38 1.50
CA ILE A 85 -9.62 0.26 2.36
C ILE A 85 -8.84 0.20 3.66
N PHE A 86 -7.67 0.83 3.69
CA PHE A 86 -6.85 0.88 4.89
C PHE A 86 -5.96 2.12 4.88
N GLU A 87 -5.82 2.77 6.02
CA GLU A 87 -4.75 3.73 6.26
C GLU A 87 -4.21 3.54 7.67
N GLY A 88 -2.90 3.48 7.80
CA GLY A 88 -2.29 3.24 9.09
C GLY A 88 -0.81 2.98 9.01
N GLU A 89 -0.29 2.41 10.07
CA GLU A 89 1.14 2.20 10.24
C GLU A 89 1.55 0.77 9.90
N TYR A 90 2.70 0.67 9.25
CA TYR A 90 3.36 -0.60 8.92
C TYR A 90 4.75 -0.63 9.52
N ILE A 91 5.18 -1.81 9.93
CA ILE A 91 6.57 -2.10 10.30
C ILE A 91 6.97 -3.40 9.63
N ASN A 92 8.10 -3.37 8.92
CA ASN A 92 8.65 -4.54 8.23
C ASN A 92 7.63 -5.27 7.35
N GLY A 93 6.82 -4.51 6.62
CA GLY A 93 5.89 -5.06 5.65
C GLY A 93 4.54 -5.48 6.18
N ILE A 94 4.27 -5.34 7.48
CA ILE A 94 2.99 -5.74 8.07
C ILE A 94 2.38 -4.60 8.88
N ARG A 95 1.06 -4.61 9.00
CA ARG A 95 0.33 -3.63 9.80
C ARG A 95 0.75 -3.73 11.26
N ASN A 96 1.15 -2.61 11.83
CA ASN A 96 1.60 -2.55 13.21
C ASN A 96 1.49 -1.11 13.70
N GLY A 97 0.75 -0.88 14.78
CA GLY A 97 0.45 0.45 15.28
C GLY A 97 -0.99 0.85 14.99
N LYS A 98 -1.24 2.13 14.86
CA LYS A 98 -2.59 2.65 14.66
C LYS A 98 -3.03 2.49 13.21
N GLY A 99 -4.31 2.14 13.02
CA GLY A 99 -4.86 2.01 11.69
C GLY A 99 -6.36 2.16 11.64
N LYS A 100 -6.85 2.44 10.44
CA LYS A 100 -8.27 2.54 10.12
C LYS A 100 -8.56 1.63 8.94
N GLN A 101 -9.63 0.87 9.05
CA GLN A 101 -10.07 -0.02 7.99
C GLN A 101 -11.43 0.40 7.50
N TYR A 102 -11.60 0.39 6.19
CA TYR A 102 -12.82 0.85 5.51
C TYR A 102 -13.45 -0.29 4.73
N ASP A 103 -14.76 -0.21 4.59
CA ASP A 103 -15.51 -1.16 3.77
C ASP A 103 -15.18 -0.94 2.29
N GLU A 104 -14.88 -2.01 1.59
CA GLU A 104 -14.46 -1.93 0.20
C GLU A 104 -15.60 -1.59 -0.77
N ASN A 105 -16.85 -1.78 -0.36
CA ASN A 105 -17.98 -1.48 -1.22
C ASN A 105 -18.43 -0.02 -1.14
N TYR A 106 -18.38 0.56 0.07
CA TYR A 106 -18.91 1.90 0.32
C TYR A 106 -17.87 2.90 0.83
N GLY A 107 -16.68 2.43 1.19
CA GLY A 107 -15.63 3.30 1.73
C GLY A 107 -15.92 3.83 3.13
N THR A 108 -16.84 3.21 3.85
CA THR A 108 -17.19 3.64 5.21
C THR A 108 -16.22 3.04 6.23
N LEU A 109 -15.92 3.80 7.28
CA LEU A 109 -15.04 3.34 8.35
C LEU A 109 -15.70 2.17 9.09
N VAL A 110 -15.01 1.01 9.16
CA VAL A 110 -15.52 -0.17 9.85
C VAL A 110 -14.68 -0.55 11.07
N PHE A 111 -13.44 -0.09 11.14
CA PHE A 111 -12.60 -0.33 12.31
C PHE A 111 -11.58 0.79 12.46
N GLU A 112 -11.34 1.20 13.70
CA GLU A 112 -10.29 2.14 14.05
C GLU A 112 -9.65 1.66 15.34
N GLY A 113 -8.35 1.41 15.32
CA GLY A 113 -7.68 0.90 16.50
C GLY A 113 -6.25 0.50 16.23
N GLU A 114 -5.76 -0.42 17.01
CA GLU A 114 -4.38 -0.86 16.93
C GLU A 114 -4.24 -2.21 16.24
N TYR A 115 -3.09 -2.36 15.59
CA TYR A 115 -2.68 -3.60 14.92
C TYR A 115 -1.37 -4.08 15.50
N LEU A 116 -1.22 -5.37 15.59
CA LEU A 116 0.03 -6.02 15.98
C LEU A 116 0.24 -7.23 15.08
N ASN A 117 1.41 -7.28 14.43
CA ASN A 117 1.76 -8.37 13.53
C ASN A 117 0.67 -8.68 12.49
N GLY A 118 0.10 -7.62 11.92
CA GLY A 118 -0.89 -7.71 10.85
C GLY A 118 -2.32 -7.91 11.30
N LYS A 119 -2.56 -8.07 12.58
CA LYS A 119 -3.90 -8.34 13.14
C LYS A 119 -4.35 -7.24 14.07
N ARG A 120 -5.68 -7.05 14.14
CA ARG A 120 -6.26 -6.14 15.13
C ARG A 120 -5.86 -6.62 16.52
N ASN A 121 -5.41 -5.69 17.37
CA ASN A 121 -4.91 -6.00 18.71
C ASN A 121 -5.20 -4.85 19.66
N GLY A 122 -5.56 -5.17 20.92
CA GLY A 122 -5.79 -4.15 21.92
C GLY A 122 -7.10 -3.41 21.73
N LYS A 123 -7.10 -2.14 22.06
CA LYS A 123 -8.28 -1.30 22.03
C LYS A 123 -8.57 -0.79 20.63
N GLY A 124 -9.85 -0.81 20.27
CA GLY A 124 -10.30 -0.28 19.00
C GLY A 124 -11.81 -0.15 18.99
N LYS A 125 -12.30 0.47 17.92
CA LYS A 125 -13.74 0.65 17.69
C LYS A 125 -14.14 -0.01 16.41
N GLU A 126 -15.18 -0.81 16.46
CA GLU A 126 -15.79 -1.41 15.28
C GLU A 126 -17.09 -0.69 14.95
N TYR A 127 -17.34 -0.55 13.66
CA TYR A 127 -18.53 0.09 13.13
C TYR A 127 -19.17 -0.84 12.12
N THR A 128 -20.49 -0.86 12.06
CA THR A 128 -21.21 -1.61 11.03
C THR A 128 -21.94 -0.64 10.12
N ILE A 129 -22.13 -1.04 8.87
CA ILE A 129 -22.89 -0.24 7.91
C ILE A 129 -24.32 -0.01 8.46
N PHE A 130 -24.89 -1.02 9.08
CA PHE A 130 -26.22 -0.93 9.66
C PHE A 130 -26.30 0.14 10.75
N THR A 131 -25.30 0.20 11.64
CA THR A 131 -25.23 1.23 12.69
C THR A 131 -25.15 2.63 12.10
N ILE A 132 -24.34 2.79 11.06
CA ILE A 132 -24.18 4.09 10.37
C ILE A 132 -25.50 4.53 9.75
N LEU A 133 -26.23 3.61 9.11
CA LEU A 133 -27.53 3.91 8.52
C LEU A 133 -28.56 4.35 9.54
N LEU A 134 -28.59 3.70 10.72
CA LEU A 134 -29.47 4.09 11.80
C LEU A 134 -29.19 5.50 12.32
N VAL A 135 -27.93 5.88 12.41
CA VAL A 135 -27.55 7.23 12.84
C VAL A 135 -27.99 8.28 11.82
N VAL A 136 -27.89 7.97 10.53
CA VAL A 136 -28.30 8.90 9.46
C VAL A 136 -29.82 9.08 9.42
N VAL A 137 -30.57 8.02 9.66
CA VAL A 137 -32.05 8.07 9.60
C VAL A 137 -32.64 8.83 10.79
N ASN A 138 -32.02 8.78 11.94
CA ASN A 138 -32.48 9.46 13.14
C ASN A 138 -32.08 10.93 13.20
#